data_181a582cc712bb645a09444303f46905
#
_entry.id   181a582cc712bb645a09444303f46905
#
_cell.length_a   1.000
_cell.length_b   1.000
_cell.length_c   1.000
_cell.angle_alpha   90.00
_cell.angle_beta   90.00
_cell.angle_gamma   90.00
#
_symmetry.space_group_name_H-M   'P 1'
#
loop_
_entity.id
_entity.type
_entity.pdbx_description
1 polymer ?
#
loop_
_entity_poly.entity_id
_entity_poly.type
_entity_poly.pdbx_seq_one_letter_code
_entity_poly.pdbx_strand_id
1 'polypeptide(L)'
;MTWSWEYLPSEQHVTAGAPADFLDAVQHRAAELVRAAEALYLDGTVYQGSGEPMRYLDVAGGLLAYYVVPRLELVVLCQITPPPAL
;
A
#
# COMPACT_ATOMS: atom_id res chain seq x y z
N MET A 1 -14.98 12.71 1.97
CA MET A 1 -13.54 12.53 1.74
C MET A 1 -13.30 11.14 1.22
N THR A 2 -12.30 11.00 0.42
CA THR A 2 -12.08 9.76 -0.31
C THR A 2 -10.74 9.14 0.05
N TRP A 3 -10.75 7.87 0.41
CA TRP A 3 -9.53 7.12 0.64
C TRP A 3 -8.77 6.95 -0.67
N SER A 4 -7.44 6.99 -0.57
CA SER A 4 -6.58 6.79 -1.73
C SER A 4 -5.28 6.12 -1.30
N TRP A 5 -4.40 5.88 -2.25
CA TRP A 5 -3.08 5.33 -1.95
C TRP A 5 -2.03 6.07 -2.77
N GLU A 6 -0.80 6.03 -2.28
CA GLU A 6 0.32 6.61 -3.02
C GLU A 6 1.64 5.95 -2.65
N TYR A 7 2.64 6.14 -3.49
CA TYR A 7 4.00 5.70 -3.21
C TYR A 7 4.74 6.80 -2.46
N LEU A 8 5.53 6.42 -1.45
CA LEU A 8 6.42 7.33 -0.75
C LEU A 8 7.79 6.70 -0.60
N PRO A 9 8.87 7.45 -0.80
CA PRO A 9 8.90 8.91 -1.01
C PRO A 9 8.43 9.35 -2.38
N SER A 10 8.48 8.49 -3.40
CA SER A 10 7.97 8.83 -4.73
C SER A 10 7.72 7.56 -5.52
N GLU A 11 6.90 7.68 -6.55
CA GLU A 11 6.63 6.54 -7.43
C GLU A 11 7.92 6.02 -8.06
N GLN A 12 8.75 6.90 -8.56
CA GLN A 12 10.00 6.50 -9.19
C GLN A 12 10.90 5.72 -8.24
N HIS A 13 11.00 6.19 -7.01
CA HIS A 13 11.85 5.55 -6.01
C HIS A 13 11.37 4.13 -5.69
N VAL A 14 10.07 3.98 -5.51
CA VAL A 14 9.48 2.71 -5.07
C VAL A 14 9.41 1.70 -6.22
N THR A 15 9.07 2.17 -7.43
CA THR A 15 8.83 1.26 -8.56
C THR A 15 10.05 1.02 -9.44
N ALA A 16 11.18 1.64 -9.16
CA ALA A 16 12.37 1.52 -9.99
C ALA A 16 12.79 0.05 -10.17
N GLY A 17 12.96 -0.34 -11.41
CA GLY A 17 13.42 -1.70 -11.74
C GLY A 17 12.37 -2.79 -11.66
N ALA A 18 11.13 -2.47 -11.31
CA ALA A 18 10.09 -3.48 -11.20
C ALA A 18 9.46 -3.78 -12.55
N PRO A 19 9.17 -5.06 -12.86
CA PRO A 19 8.48 -5.42 -14.11
C PRO A 19 7.07 -4.84 -14.16
N ALA A 20 6.58 -4.54 -15.36
CA ALA A 20 5.27 -3.93 -15.55
C ALA A 20 4.12 -4.78 -14.99
N ASP A 21 4.18 -6.09 -15.20
CA ASP A 21 3.13 -6.99 -14.71
C ASP A 21 3.09 -7.04 -13.19
N PHE A 22 4.27 -6.95 -12.54
CA PHE A 22 4.32 -6.88 -11.09
C PHE A 22 3.72 -5.55 -10.60
N LEU A 23 4.02 -4.45 -11.29
CA LEU A 23 3.45 -3.15 -10.93
C LEU A 23 1.93 -3.15 -11.07
N ASP A 24 1.39 -3.81 -12.09
CA ASP A 24 -0.05 -3.94 -12.25
C ASP A 24 -0.66 -4.70 -11.08
N ALA A 25 -0.01 -5.77 -10.65
CA ALA A 25 -0.49 -6.55 -9.50
C ALA A 25 -0.44 -5.72 -8.22
N VAL A 26 0.61 -4.94 -8.03
CA VAL A 26 0.75 -4.06 -6.87
C VAL A 26 -0.37 -3.02 -6.86
N GLN A 27 -0.66 -2.39 -7.99
CA GLN A 27 -1.71 -1.39 -8.07
C GLN A 27 -3.09 -2.00 -7.77
N HIS A 28 -3.32 -3.21 -8.24
CA HIS A 28 -4.56 -3.93 -7.96
C HIS A 28 -4.74 -4.18 -6.46
N ARG A 29 -3.67 -4.62 -5.81
CA ARG A 29 -3.72 -4.86 -4.37
C ARG A 29 -3.85 -3.54 -3.61
N ALA A 30 -3.22 -2.48 -4.08
CA ALA A 30 -3.35 -1.17 -3.45
C ALA A 30 -4.81 -0.71 -3.45
N ALA A 31 -5.52 -0.92 -4.56
CA ALA A 31 -6.93 -0.57 -4.64
C ALA A 31 -7.76 -1.39 -3.66
N GLU A 32 -7.43 -2.67 -3.50
CA GLU A 32 -8.11 -3.52 -2.51
C GLU A 32 -7.83 -3.06 -1.09
N LEU A 33 -6.59 -2.66 -0.81
CA LEU A 33 -6.22 -2.16 0.51
C LEU A 33 -6.97 -0.87 0.84
N VAL A 34 -7.16 -0.01 -0.14
CA VAL A 34 -7.94 1.21 0.04
C VAL A 34 -9.38 0.87 0.43
N ARG A 35 -10.00 -0.07 -0.28
CA ARG A 35 -11.36 -0.46 0.02
C ARG A 35 -11.48 -1.10 1.39
N ALA A 36 -10.51 -1.92 1.77
CA ALA A 36 -10.50 -2.55 3.08
C ALA A 36 -10.33 -1.51 4.20
N ALA A 37 -9.42 -0.55 4.00
CA ALA A 37 -9.20 0.50 4.98
C ALA A 37 -10.44 1.39 5.11
N GLU A 38 -11.06 1.71 3.99
CA GLU A 38 -12.26 2.52 3.98
C GLU A 38 -13.38 1.85 4.80
N ALA A 39 -13.55 0.54 4.63
CA ALA A 39 -14.55 -0.21 5.37
C ALA A 39 -14.22 -0.26 6.86
N LEU A 40 -12.94 -0.44 7.19
CA LEU A 40 -12.50 -0.57 8.57
C LEU A 40 -12.66 0.74 9.36
N TYR A 41 -12.45 1.88 8.70
CA TYR A 41 -12.50 3.17 9.36
C TYR A 41 -13.73 3.99 8.95
N LEU A 42 -14.80 3.30 8.54
CA LEU A 42 -16.00 3.93 8.00
C LEU A 42 -16.70 4.86 8.98
N ASP A 43 -16.69 4.53 10.25
CA ASP A 43 -17.43 5.28 11.27
C ASP A 43 -16.68 6.48 11.82
N GLY A 44 -15.63 6.91 11.14
CA GLY A 44 -14.81 7.97 11.67
C GLY A 44 -14.02 7.55 12.90
N THR A 45 -13.81 6.26 13.04
CA THR A 45 -13.01 5.71 14.13
C THR A 45 -11.63 6.35 14.10
N VAL A 46 -11.25 6.94 15.24
CA VAL A 46 -9.95 7.59 15.34
C VAL A 46 -8.92 6.55 15.81
N TYR A 47 -7.83 6.45 15.07
CA TYR A 47 -6.74 5.59 15.48
C TYR A 47 -6.08 6.16 16.72
N GLN A 48 -6.00 5.37 17.77
CA GLN A 48 -5.53 5.82 19.08
C GLN A 48 -4.07 5.50 19.34
N GLY A 49 -3.41 4.84 18.42
CA GLY A 49 -2.03 4.42 18.65
C GLY A 49 -1.01 5.48 18.25
N SER A 50 0.25 5.14 18.42
CA SER A 50 1.37 6.02 18.09
C SER A 50 1.73 5.99 16.59
N GLY A 51 0.93 5.33 15.79
CA GLY A 51 1.13 5.19 14.36
C GLY A 51 0.89 3.77 13.93
N GLU A 52 0.49 3.59 12.68
CA GLU A 52 0.28 2.25 12.16
C GLU A 52 1.62 1.57 11.91
N PRO A 53 1.75 0.30 12.29
CA PRO A 53 2.97 -0.43 11.99
C PRO A 53 3.07 -0.72 10.50
N MET A 54 4.31 -0.87 10.04
CA MET A 54 4.56 -1.32 8.67
C MET A 54 4.01 -2.72 8.50
N ARG A 55 3.30 -2.94 7.41
CA ARG A 55 2.71 -4.23 7.09
C ARG A 55 3.32 -4.77 5.80
N TYR A 56 3.30 -6.08 5.67
CA TYR A 56 3.85 -6.77 4.51
C TYR A 56 2.80 -7.66 3.89
N LEU A 57 2.75 -7.68 2.57
CA LEU A 57 1.74 -8.41 1.83
C LEU A 57 2.37 -9.11 0.63
N ASP A 58 2.05 -10.38 0.45
CA ASP A 58 2.50 -11.11 -0.73
C ASP A 58 1.71 -10.66 -1.95
N VAL A 59 2.43 -10.35 -3.03
CA VAL A 59 1.82 -9.89 -4.28
C VAL A 59 2.53 -10.59 -5.43
N ALA A 60 1.82 -11.45 -6.15
CA ALA A 60 2.33 -12.08 -7.38
C ALA A 60 3.74 -12.67 -7.22
N GLY A 61 3.99 -13.33 -6.10
CA GLY A 61 5.29 -13.95 -5.83
C GLY A 61 6.33 -13.01 -5.25
N GLY A 62 6.02 -11.74 -5.14
CA GLY A 62 6.89 -10.75 -4.52
C GLY A 62 6.29 -10.23 -3.22
N LEU A 63 6.75 -9.05 -2.79
CA LEU A 63 6.36 -8.50 -1.50
C LEU A 63 6.06 -7.01 -1.62
N LEU A 64 5.05 -6.57 -0.88
CA LEU A 64 4.69 -5.16 -0.79
C LEU A 64 4.74 -4.74 0.67
N ALA A 65 5.48 -3.67 0.97
CA ALA A 65 5.52 -3.08 2.30
C ALA A 65 4.69 -1.80 2.27
N TYR A 66 3.75 -1.70 3.20
CA TYR A 66 2.84 -0.54 3.23
C TYR A 66 2.44 -0.21 4.66
N TYR A 67 1.85 0.97 4.83
CA TYR A 67 1.19 1.31 6.08
C TYR A 67 -0.02 2.20 5.79
N VAL A 68 -0.90 2.28 6.78
CA VAL A 68 -2.16 3.01 6.64
C VAL A 68 -2.11 4.24 7.53
N VAL A 69 -2.54 5.38 6.99
CA VAL A 69 -2.64 6.63 7.73
C VAL A 69 -4.11 7.03 7.77
N PRO A 70 -4.87 6.54 8.76
CA PRO A 70 -6.32 6.77 8.78
C PRO A 70 -6.69 8.24 8.83
N ARG A 71 -5.91 9.04 9.51
CA ARG A 71 -6.12 10.46 9.63
C ARG A 71 -6.11 11.18 8.29
N LEU A 72 -5.34 10.67 7.34
CA LEU A 72 -5.24 11.23 5.99
C LEU A 72 -6.06 10.45 4.98
N GLU A 73 -6.73 9.38 5.42
CA GLU A 73 -7.46 8.47 4.54
C GLU A 73 -6.56 7.97 3.42
N LEU A 74 -5.39 7.50 3.79
CA LEU A 74 -4.33 7.19 2.85
C LEU A 74 -3.67 5.86 3.17
N VAL A 75 -3.42 5.07 2.13
CA VAL A 75 -2.58 3.89 2.19
C VAL A 75 -1.27 4.23 1.51
N VAL A 76 -0.15 4.04 2.22
CA VAL A 76 1.16 4.42 1.71
C VAL A 76 1.95 3.17 1.36
N LEU A 77 2.40 3.10 0.11
CA LEU A 77 3.24 2.01 -0.37
C LEU A 77 4.69 2.46 -0.28
N CYS A 78 5.47 1.81 0.57
CA CYS A 78 6.83 2.23 0.89
C CYS A 78 7.89 1.49 0.11
N GLN A 79 7.64 0.22 -0.18
CA GLN A 79 8.65 -0.62 -0.81
C GLN A 79 7.95 -1.78 -1.50
N ILE A 80 8.41 -2.11 -2.70
CA ILE A 80 7.97 -3.33 -3.38
C ILE A 80 9.20 -4.15 -3.71
N THR A 81 9.05 -5.46 -3.62
CA THR A 81 10.11 -6.41 -3.93
C THR A 81 9.56 -7.40 -4.93
N PRO A 82 9.92 -7.25 -6.22
CA PRO A 82 9.43 -8.18 -7.25
C PRO A 82 9.94 -9.60 -6.97
N PRO A 83 9.27 -10.62 -7.52
CA PRO A 83 9.80 -11.98 -7.39
C PRO A 83 11.15 -12.08 -8.07
N PRO A 84 12.01 -12.98 -7.61
CA PRO A 84 13.33 -13.12 -8.22
C PRO A 84 13.20 -13.56 -9.67
N ALA A 85 14.08 -13.02 -10.51
CA ALA A 85 14.15 -13.43 -11.90
C ALA A 85 14.79 -14.83 -11.97
N LEU A 86 14.21 -15.69 -12.80
CA LEU A 86 14.74 -17.03 -12.97
C LEU A 86 15.67 -17.12 -14.18
#